data_80c56cdab50120b2872415b1b3810c12
#
_entry.id   80c56cdab50120b2872415b1b3810c12
#
_cell.length_a   1.000
_cell.length_b   1.000
_cell.length_c   1.000
_cell.angle_alpha   90.00
_cell.angle_beta   90.00
_cell.angle_gamma   90.00
#
_symmetry.space_group_name_H-M   'P 1'
#
loop_
_entity.id
_entity.type
_entity.pdbx_description
1 polymer ?
#
loop_
_entity_poly.entity_id
_entity_poly.type
_entity_poly.pdbx_seq_one_letter_code
_entity_poly.pdbx_strand_id
1 'polypeptide(L)'
;PSDGKPARRILFIQCAGSRDDDHLPYCSSVCCRVTLKQALWARERDTQTQAFVLYKDIGSPGQYEDFYRRAQEDPGIFFTKGEVVSVEETGDHNLVVNAENNLIDKHIQVEADLVVLATGMVPMAGDGEAIRRFHDAKAVVEKGEAGAQLEAAKETVEELKEHEGTDILRLG
;
A
#
# COMPACT_ATOMS: atom_id res chain seq x y z
N PRO A 1 -0.81 -16.19 12.39
CA PRO A 1 -1.81 -15.56 13.25
C PRO A 1 -1.35 -15.51 14.73
N SER A 2 -1.95 -14.64 15.52
CA SER A 2 -1.61 -14.45 16.94
C SER A 2 -1.91 -15.69 17.81
N ASP A 3 -2.76 -16.59 17.33
CA ASP A 3 -3.12 -17.86 17.99
C ASP A 3 -2.09 -18.99 17.78
N GLY A 4 -1.00 -18.72 17.06
CA GLY A 4 0.07 -19.68 16.75
C GLY A 4 -0.29 -20.74 15.72
N LYS A 5 -1.49 -20.73 15.15
CA LYS A 5 -1.87 -21.65 14.08
C LYS A 5 -1.35 -21.18 12.71
N PRO A 6 -1.11 -22.09 11.76
CA PRO A 6 -0.75 -21.71 10.42
C PRO A 6 -1.90 -20.98 9.71
N ALA A 7 -1.60 -19.85 9.03
CA ALA A 7 -2.56 -19.18 8.18
C ALA A 7 -2.72 -19.97 6.88
N ARG A 8 -3.94 -20.36 6.56
CA ARG A 8 -4.28 -21.06 5.30
C ARG A 8 -4.94 -20.15 4.28
N ARG A 9 -5.58 -19.06 4.72
CA ARG A 9 -6.16 -18.03 3.85
C ARG A 9 -5.44 -16.74 4.10
N ILE A 10 -4.58 -16.34 3.18
CA ILE A 10 -3.77 -15.14 3.29
C ILE A 10 -4.26 -14.14 2.24
N LEU A 11 -4.70 -12.97 2.68
CA LEU A 11 -5.07 -11.88 1.77
C LEU A 11 -3.98 -10.80 1.76
N PHE A 12 -3.47 -10.49 0.59
CA PHE A 12 -2.54 -9.39 0.34
C PHE A 12 -3.30 -8.19 -0.23
N ILE A 13 -3.24 -7.06 0.46
CA ILE A 13 -3.83 -5.80 0.01
C ILE A 13 -2.71 -4.93 -0.56
N GLN A 14 -2.73 -4.75 -1.90
CA GLN A 14 -1.75 -3.93 -2.60
C GLN A 14 -2.08 -2.45 -2.47
N CYS A 15 -1.05 -1.61 -2.46
CA CYS A 15 -1.17 -0.17 -2.36
C CYS A 15 -1.94 0.30 -1.11
N ALA A 16 -1.80 -0.42 0.02
CA ALA A 16 -2.40 -0.05 1.30
C ALA A 16 -1.72 1.22 1.84
N GLY A 17 -2.33 2.39 1.61
CA GLY A 17 -1.76 3.69 1.95
C GLY A 17 -0.67 4.19 1.00
N SER A 18 -0.55 3.61 -0.21
CA SER A 18 0.28 4.13 -1.29
C SER A 18 -0.52 4.27 -2.58
N ARG A 19 -0.11 5.15 -3.51
CA ARG A 19 -0.91 5.63 -4.64
C ARG A 19 -2.24 6.26 -4.16
N ASP A 20 -2.12 7.07 -3.14
CA ASP A 20 -3.20 7.64 -2.36
C ASP A 20 -2.77 9.06 -1.97
N ASP A 21 -3.54 10.06 -2.36
CA ASP A 21 -3.19 11.47 -2.19
C ASP A 21 -3.18 11.90 -0.71
N ASP A 22 -3.97 11.21 0.13
CA ASP A 22 -4.03 11.49 1.58
C ASP A 22 -2.86 10.86 2.36
N HIS A 23 -2.10 9.91 1.76
CA HIS A 23 -1.01 9.19 2.40
C HIS A 23 0.28 9.27 1.56
N LEU A 24 0.54 8.22 0.76
CA LEU A 24 1.72 8.14 -0.08
C LEU A 24 1.33 8.22 -1.56
N PRO A 25 1.55 9.38 -2.24
CA PRO A 25 0.98 9.60 -3.59
C PRO A 25 1.65 8.80 -4.70
N TYR A 26 2.79 8.16 -4.44
CA TYR A 26 3.55 7.41 -5.44
C TYR A 26 3.51 5.89 -5.23
N CYS A 27 3.96 5.16 -6.25
CA CYS A 27 4.20 3.72 -6.21
C CYS A 27 5.66 3.43 -5.85
N SER A 28 5.89 2.65 -4.82
CA SER A 28 7.24 2.22 -4.40
C SER A 28 7.88 1.19 -5.34
N SER A 29 7.18 0.72 -6.35
CA SER A 29 7.62 -0.24 -7.39
C SER A 29 8.16 -1.58 -6.87
N VAL A 30 7.93 -1.92 -5.61
CA VAL A 30 8.47 -3.14 -4.99
C VAL A 30 7.38 -4.06 -4.45
N CYS A 31 6.25 -3.51 -3.98
CA CYS A 31 5.25 -4.25 -3.23
C CYS A 31 4.67 -5.43 -4.02
N CYS A 32 4.32 -5.22 -5.30
CA CYS A 32 3.76 -6.29 -6.14
C CYS A 32 4.70 -7.49 -6.23
N ARG A 33 6.00 -7.26 -6.46
CA ARG A 33 7.00 -8.34 -6.56
C ARG A 33 7.21 -9.07 -5.25
N VAL A 34 7.21 -8.32 -4.12
CA VAL A 34 7.31 -8.91 -2.78
C VAL A 34 6.09 -9.77 -2.48
N THR A 35 4.90 -9.29 -2.80
CA THR A 35 3.65 -10.05 -2.63
C THR A 35 3.64 -11.33 -3.46
N LEU A 36 3.99 -11.26 -4.76
CA LEU A 36 4.08 -12.45 -5.61
C LEU A 36 5.05 -13.49 -5.02
N LYS A 37 6.21 -13.05 -4.54
CA LYS A 37 7.19 -13.92 -3.88
C LYS A 37 6.63 -14.56 -2.60
N GLN A 38 5.98 -13.77 -1.75
CA GLN A 38 5.42 -14.27 -0.49
C GLN A 38 4.25 -15.23 -0.73
N ALA A 39 3.38 -14.94 -1.69
CA ALA A 39 2.28 -15.82 -2.08
C ALA A 39 2.79 -17.18 -2.57
N LEU A 40 3.76 -17.17 -3.50
CA LEU A 40 4.40 -18.39 -3.98
C LEU A 40 5.08 -19.18 -2.86
N TRP A 41 5.82 -18.51 -1.95
CA TRP A 41 6.45 -19.19 -0.82
C TRP A 41 5.45 -19.80 0.16
N ALA A 42 4.32 -19.15 0.40
CA ALA A 42 3.27 -19.71 1.25
C ALA A 42 2.73 -21.01 0.61
N ARG A 43 2.50 -21.00 -0.69
CA ARG A 43 2.05 -22.16 -1.48
C ARG A 43 3.08 -23.28 -1.54
N GLU A 44 4.35 -22.94 -1.71
CA GLU A 44 5.45 -23.92 -1.71
C GLU A 44 5.60 -24.65 -0.36
N ARG A 45 5.31 -23.94 0.75
CA ARG A 45 5.37 -24.53 2.10
C ARG A 45 4.16 -25.40 2.44
N ASP A 46 2.99 -24.97 2.03
CA ASP A 46 1.75 -25.71 2.25
C ASP A 46 0.82 -25.49 1.04
N THR A 47 0.64 -26.54 0.24
CA THR A 47 -0.24 -26.51 -0.94
C THR A 47 -1.72 -26.35 -0.61
N GLN A 48 -2.11 -26.45 0.65
CA GLN A 48 -3.47 -26.15 1.11
C GLN A 48 -3.69 -24.66 1.41
N THR A 49 -2.62 -23.87 1.48
CA THR A 49 -2.73 -22.42 1.67
C THR A 49 -3.36 -21.79 0.42
N GLN A 50 -4.27 -20.87 0.61
CA GLN A 50 -4.84 -20.00 -0.42
C GLN A 50 -4.31 -18.59 -0.24
N ALA A 51 -3.81 -17.98 -1.31
CA ALA A 51 -3.34 -16.60 -1.32
C ALA A 51 -4.25 -15.76 -2.21
N PHE A 52 -4.85 -14.74 -1.64
CA PHE A 52 -5.68 -13.77 -2.36
C PHE A 52 -4.89 -12.48 -2.51
N VAL A 53 -4.84 -11.92 -3.71
CA VAL A 53 -4.15 -10.66 -4.00
C VAL A 53 -5.17 -9.66 -4.50
N LEU A 54 -5.50 -8.69 -3.67
CA LEU A 54 -6.36 -7.58 -4.02
C LEU A 54 -5.48 -6.40 -4.46
N TYR A 55 -5.70 -5.87 -5.67
CA TYR A 55 -4.80 -4.90 -6.28
C TYR A 55 -5.54 -3.81 -7.07
N LYS A 56 -4.96 -2.61 -7.11
CA LYS A 56 -5.35 -1.55 -8.06
C LYS A 56 -4.76 -1.83 -9.44
N ASP A 57 -3.43 -2.08 -9.49
CA ASP A 57 -2.69 -2.56 -10.67
C ASP A 57 -1.51 -3.40 -10.19
N ILE A 58 -1.05 -4.36 -11.01
CA ILE A 58 0.15 -5.14 -10.73
C ILE A 58 1.30 -4.70 -11.63
N GLY A 59 2.37 -4.21 -10.99
CA GLY A 59 3.61 -3.82 -11.65
C GLY A 59 4.67 -4.91 -11.50
N SER A 60 4.96 -5.62 -12.60
CA SER A 60 5.97 -6.68 -12.65
C SER A 60 6.76 -6.60 -13.96
N PRO A 61 7.54 -5.50 -14.14
CA PRO A 61 8.21 -5.22 -15.41
C PRO A 61 9.40 -6.16 -15.68
N GLY A 62 9.66 -6.39 -16.96
CA GLY A 62 10.82 -7.14 -17.45
C GLY A 62 10.78 -8.60 -17.03
N GLN A 63 11.88 -9.12 -16.51
CA GLN A 63 12.02 -10.54 -16.11
C GLN A 63 11.04 -10.96 -15.00
N TYR A 64 10.46 -10.01 -14.28
CA TYR A 64 9.44 -10.29 -13.25
C TYR A 64 8.08 -10.67 -13.85
N GLU A 65 7.86 -10.48 -15.14
CA GLU A 65 6.67 -10.95 -15.86
C GLU A 65 6.52 -12.47 -15.78
N ASP A 66 7.61 -13.21 -15.93
CA ASP A 66 7.62 -14.67 -15.78
C ASP A 66 7.24 -15.10 -14.35
N PHE A 67 7.64 -14.31 -13.36
CA PHE A 67 7.29 -14.55 -11.98
C PHE A 67 5.80 -14.31 -11.70
N TYR A 68 5.24 -13.26 -12.29
CA TYR A 68 3.81 -12.98 -12.22
C TYR A 68 2.99 -14.06 -12.91
N ARG A 69 3.40 -14.48 -14.10
CA ARG A 69 2.76 -15.61 -14.83
C ARG A 69 2.75 -16.88 -14.00
N ARG A 70 3.88 -17.25 -13.39
CA ARG A 70 3.97 -18.40 -12.49
C ARG A 70 2.99 -18.31 -11.32
N ALA A 71 2.81 -17.11 -10.73
CA ALA A 71 1.85 -16.91 -9.67
C ALA A 71 0.40 -17.01 -10.16
N GLN A 72 0.10 -16.58 -11.39
CA GLN A 72 -1.23 -16.73 -12.00
C GLN A 72 -1.57 -18.19 -12.35
N GLU A 73 -0.57 -19.00 -12.67
CA GLU A 73 -0.73 -20.43 -12.99
C GLU A 73 -0.93 -21.30 -11.74
N ASP A 74 -0.59 -20.80 -10.52
CA ASP A 74 -0.81 -21.55 -9.28
C ASP A 74 -2.30 -21.57 -8.91
N PRO A 75 -2.92 -22.75 -8.78
CA PRO A 75 -4.37 -22.88 -8.53
C PRO A 75 -4.81 -22.39 -7.16
N GLY A 76 -3.89 -22.08 -6.26
CA GLY A 76 -4.17 -21.53 -4.91
C GLY A 76 -3.87 -20.04 -4.77
N ILE A 77 -3.50 -19.35 -5.86
CA ILE A 77 -3.29 -17.90 -5.85
C ILE A 77 -4.38 -17.23 -6.69
N PHE A 78 -5.13 -16.32 -6.07
CA PHE A 78 -6.27 -15.65 -6.66
C PHE A 78 -6.01 -14.16 -6.77
N PHE A 79 -6.20 -13.59 -7.95
CA PHE A 79 -6.01 -12.17 -8.23
C PHE A 79 -7.36 -11.47 -8.44
N THR A 80 -7.59 -10.39 -7.72
CA THR A 80 -8.80 -9.59 -7.84
C THR A 80 -8.46 -8.11 -7.93
N LYS A 81 -8.88 -7.46 -9.01
CA LYS A 81 -8.75 -6.00 -9.14
C LYS A 81 -9.88 -5.32 -8.35
N GLY A 82 -9.51 -4.44 -7.42
CA GLY A 82 -10.49 -3.75 -6.59
C GLY A 82 -9.86 -2.94 -5.48
N GLU A 83 -10.73 -2.34 -4.66
CA GLU A 83 -10.36 -1.52 -3.53
C GLU A 83 -11.00 -2.01 -2.25
N VAL A 84 -10.26 -1.96 -1.14
CA VAL A 84 -10.75 -2.34 0.18
C VAL A 84 -11.68 -1.25 0.71
N VAL A 85 -12.85 -1.67 1.21
CA VAL A 85 -13.80 -0.82 1.90
C VAL A 85 -13.62 -0.91 3.41
N SER A 86 -13.54 -2.14 3.94
CA SER A 86 -13.31 -2.37 5.37
C SER A 86 -12.56 -3.68 5.63
N VAL A 87 -11.91 -3.75 6.79
CA VAL A 87 -11.34 -4.97 7.37
C VAL A 87 -11.90 -5.10 8.77
N GLU A 88 -12.54 -6.21 9.05
CA GLU A 88 -13.22 -6.46 10.31
C GLU A 88 -12.72 -7.75 10.94
N GLU A 89 -12.48 -7.74 12.25
CA GLU A 89 -12.17 -8.95 13.01
C GLU A 89 -13.46 -9.60 13.52
N THR A 90 -13.61 -10.90 13.28
CA THR A 90 -14.73 -11.68 13.83
C THR A 90 -14.39 -12.22 15.22
N GLY A 91 -15.44 -12.66 15.96
CA GLY A 91 -15.27 -13.20 17.31
C GLY A 91 -14.33 -14.41 17.43
N ASP A 92 -14.04 -15.08 16.33
CA ASP A 92 -13.13 -16.23 16.24
C ASP A 92 -11.70 -15.84 15.79
N HIS A 93 -11.36 -14.56 15.83
CA HIS A 93 -10.08 -14.00 15.34
C HIS A 93 -9.82 -14.21 13.84
N ASN A 94 -10.82 -14.53 13.05
CA ASN A 94 -10.74 -14.48 11.60
C ASN A 94 -10.99 -13.04 11.13
N LEU A 95 -10.43 -12.70 9.98
CA LEU A 95 -10.58 -11.40 9.37
C LEU A 95 -11.55 -11.50 8.18
N VAL A 96 -12.44 -10.53 8.09
CA VAL A 96 -13.35 -10.37 6.97
C VAL A 96 -13.01 -9.07 6.26
N VAL A 97 -12.65 -9.16 4.99
CA VAL A 97 -12.32 -8.00 4.16
C VAL A 97 -13.42 -7.77 3.15
N ASN A 98 -14.04 -6.60 3.23
CA ASN A 98 -15.02 -6.14 2.27
C ASN A 98 -14.31 -5.29 1.22
N ALA A 99 -14.54 -5.57 -0.05
CA ALA A 99 -13.91 -4.87 -1.15
C ALA A 99 -14.87 -4.67 -2.32
N GLU A 100 -14.62 -3.64 -3.11
CA GLU A 100 -15.27 -3.41 -4.39
C GLU A 100 -14.44 -4.03 -5.51
N ASN A 101 -15.01 -4.97 -6.25
CA ASN A 101 -14.35 -5.56 -7.40
C ASN A 101 -14.66 -4.74 -8.65
N ASN A 102 -13.65 -4.02 -9.14
CA ASN A 102 -13.77 -3.09 -10.27
C ASN A 102 -13.87 -3.78 -11.63
N LEU A 103 -13.70 -5.11 -11.70
CA LEU A 103 -13.85 -5.87 -12.96
C LEU A 103 -15.30 -6.27 -13.23
N ILE A 104 -16.06 -6.52 -12.18
CA ILE A 104 -17.45 -7.00 -12.27
C ILE A 104 -18.46 -6.05 -11.62
N ASP A 105 -17.97 -4.91 -11.11
CA ASP A 105 -18.77 -3.88 -10.43
C ASP A 105 -19.65 -4.46 -9.31
N LYS A 106 -19.01 -5.23 -8.43
CA LYS A 106 -19.68 -5.89 -7.30
C LYS A 106 -18.86 -5.78 -6.01
N HIS A 107 -19.60 -5.68 -4.92
CA HIS A 107 -19.03 -5.91 -3.60
C HIS A 107 -18.68 -7.38 -3.44
N ILE A 108 -17.50 -7.64 -2.92
CA ILE A 108 -17.02 -8.97 -2.56
C ILE A 108 -16.59 -8.99 -1.10
N GLN A 109 -16.69 -10.16 -0.50
CA GLN A 109 -16.25 -10.41 0.86
C GLN A 109 -15.24 -11.56 0.84
N VAL A 110 -14.08 -11.37 1.45
CA VAL A 110 -13.04 -12.37 1.54
C VAL A 110 -12.74 -12.63 3.01
N GLU A 111 -12.90 -13.88 3.43
CA GLU A 111 -12.44 -14.32 4.75
C GLU A 111 -10.97 -14.69 4.69
N ALA A 112 -10.20 -14.22 5.68
CA ALA A 112 -8.77 -14.47 5.76
C ALA A 112 -8.33 -14.77 7.19
N ASP A 113 -7.35 -15.66 7.33
CA ASP A 113 -6.69 -15.94 8.61
C ASP A 113 -5.56 -14.92 8.86
N LEU A 114 -5.05 -14.31 7.78
CA LEU A 114 -4.01 -13.29 7.81
C LEU A 114 -4.23 -12.27 6.68
N VAL A 115 -4.19 -11.00 7.03
CA VAL A 115 -4.17 -9.89 6.07
C VAL A 115 -2.79 -9.25 6.07
N VAL A 116 -2.20 -9.12 4.89
CA VAL A 116 -0.89 -8.49 4.67
C VAL A 116 -1.08 -7.18 3.94
N LEU A 117 -0.70 -6.08 4.57
CA LEU A 117 -0.78 -4.74 4.00
C LEU A 117 0.52 -4.40 3.26
N ALA A 118 0.43 -4.21 1.94
CA ALA A 118 1.56 -3.77 1.12
C ALA A 118 1.61 -2.24 1.10
N THR A 119 2.16 -1.65 2.15
CA THR A 119 2.12 -0.21 2.44
C THR A 119 3.10 0.63 1.62
N GLY A 120 4.07 0.00 0.93
CA GLY A 120 5.09 0.69 0.18
C GLY A 120 6.38 0.95 0.97
N MET A 121 7.22 1.83 0.43
CA MET A 121 8.47 2.26 1.05
C MET A 121 8.63 3.77 0.92
N VAL A 122 9.19 4.37 1.96
CA VAL A 122 9.60 5.77 1.99
C VAL A 122 11.12 5.81 2.06
N PRO A 123 11.80 6.62 1.24
CA PRO A 123 13.25 6.79 1.34
C PRO A 123 13.63 7.37 2.72
N MET A 124 14.67 6.80 3.34
CA MET A 124 15.24 7.30 4.59
C MET A 124 16.54 8.11 4.35
N ALA A 125 16.83 8.42 3.09
CA ALA A 125 18.04 9.14 2.69
C ALA A 125 18.04 10.66 2.99
N GLY A 126 16.96 11.16 3.56
CA GLY A 126 16.77 12.54 4.01
C GLY A 126 15.69 12.61 5.08
N ASP A 127 15.51 13.77 5.69
CA ASP A 127 14.42 14.01 6.62
C ASP A 127 13.10 14.20 5.86
N GLY A 128 12.51 13.08 5.43
CA GLY A 128 11.29 13.07 4.61
C GLY A 128 10.08 13.67 5.30
N GLU A 129 10.05 13.72 6.64
CA GLU A 129 9.00 14.37 7.39
C GLU A 129 9.18 15.89 7.38
N ALA A 130 10.40 16.38 7.64
CA ALA A 130 10.70 17.80 7.57
C ALA A 130 10.48 18.34 6.15
N ILE A 131 10.88 17.60 5.12
CA ILE A 131 10.66 17.99 3.72
C ILE A 131 9.16 18.08 3.40
N ARG A 132 8.33 17.14 3.83
CA ARG A 132 6.88 17.21 3.66
C ARG A 132 6.30 18.41 4.38
N ARG A 133 6.63 18.61 5.65
CA ARG A 133 6.19 19.76 6.43
C ARG A 133 6.55 21.08 5.74
N PHE A 134 7.76 21.16 5.17
CA PHE A 134 8.19 22.33 4.41
C PHE A 134 7.31 22.55 3.17
N HIS A 135 7.05 21.54 2.36
CA HIS A 135 6.23 21.65 1.16
C HIS A 135 4.77 21.97 1.48
N ASP A 136 4.19 21.34 2.49
CA ASP A 136 2.82 21.62 2.94
C ASP A 136 2.67 23.06 3.43
N ALA A 137 3.60 23.52 4.24
CA ALA A 137 3.64 24.91 4.72
C ALA A 137 3.82 25.90 3.55
N LYS A 138 4.70 25.58 2.59
CA LYS A 138 4.91 26.41 1.39
C LYS A 138 3.63 26.50 0.55
N ALA A 139 2.92 25.40 0.37
CA ALA A 139 1.64 25.39 -0.35
C ALA A 139 0.57 26.26 0.32
N VAL A 140 0.52 26.28 1.66
CA VAL A 140 -0.38 27.16 2.41
C VAL A 140 -0.01 28.64 2.20
N VAL A 141 1.29 28.97 2.23
CA VAL A 141 1.78 30.33 1.99
C VAL A 141 1.46 30.79 0.56
N GLU A 142 1.62 29.93 -0.44
CA GLU A 142 1.33 30.21 -1.85
C GLU A 142 -0.16 30.42 -2.14
N LYS A 143 -1.04 29.71 -1.42
CA LYS A 143 -2.51 29.88 -1.52
C LYS A 143 -2.99 31.22 -0.95
N GLY A 144 -2.21 31.86 -0.08
CA GLY A 144 -2.48 33.21 0.39
C GLY A 144 -3.73 33.36 1.29
N GLU A 145 -4.23 32.29 1.87
CA GLU A 145 -5.36 32.33 2.81
C GLU A 145 -4.93 33.04 4.09
N ALA A 146 -5.62 34.16 4.42
CA ALA A 146 -5.29 34.96 5.59
C ALA A 146 -5.74 34.28 6.90
N GLY A 147 -4.91 34.31 7.95
CA GLY A 147 -5.28 33.79 9.26
C GLY A 147 -4.09 33.22 10.04
N ALA A 148 -4.38 32.68 11.23
CA ALA A 148 -3.38 32.07 12.10
C ALA A 148 -2.60 30.90 11.42
N GLN A 149 -3.23 30.22 10.49
CA GLN A 149 -2.60 29.13 9.71
C GLN A 149 -1.51 29.67 8.77
N LEU A 150 -1.68 30.85 8.19
CA LEU A 150 -0.68 31.47 7.34
C LEU A 150 0.58 31.84 8.10
N GLU A 151 0.43 32.41 9.30
CA GLU A 151 1.58 32.79 10.13
C GLU A 151 2.35 31.55 10.62
N ALA A 152 1.64 30.49 11.07
CA ALA A 152 2.26 29.23 11.43
C ALA A 152 2.97 28.55 10.23
N ALA A 153 2.39 28.64 9.04
CA ALA A 153 3.01 28.11 7.83
C ALA A 153 4.28 28.88 7.43
N LYS A 154 4.28 30.22 7.55
CA LYS A 154 5.48 31.05 7.31
C LYS A 154 6.60 30.71 8.28
N GLU A 155 6.27 30.53 9.58
CA GLU A 155 7.25 30.13 10.60
C GLU A 155 7.85 28.74 10.26
N THR A 156 7.03 27.78 9.87
CA THR A 156 7.48 26.44 9.46
C THR A 156 8.36 26.50 8.21
N VAL A 157 8.04 27.34 7.22
CA VAL A 157 8.87 27.53 6.02
C VAL A 157 10.24 28.11 6.36
N GLU A 158 10.30 29.07 7.28
CA GLU A 158 11.58 29.67 7.69
C GLU A 158 12.41 28.70 8.54
N GLU A 159 11.76 27.94 9.47
CA GLU A 159 12.41 26.90 10.29
C GLU A 159 13.03 25.80 9.44
N LEU A 160 12.34 25.37 8.39
CA LEU A 160 12.75 24.23 7.53
C LEU A 160 13.36 24.67 6.20
N LYS A 161 13.83 25.91 6.11
CA LYS A 161 14.38 26.53 4.88
C LYS A 161 15.57 25.76 4.28
N GLU A 162 16.31 25.03 5.10
CA GLU A 162 17.41 24.16 4.64
C GLU A 162 16.93 23.06 3.70
N HIS A 163 15.64 22.73 3.73
CA HIS A 163 15.02 21.76 2.84
C HIS A 163 14.50 22.37 1.54
N GLU A 164 14.68 23.68 1.31
CA GLU A 164 14.28 24.34 0.06
C GLU A 164 15.06 23.77 -1.13
N GLY A 165 14.33 23.33 -2.15
CA GLY A 165 14.91 22.67 -3.32
C GLY A 165 15.25 21.19 -3.13
N THR A 166 15.04 20.65 -1.93
CA THR A 166 15.15 19.20 -1.68
C THR A 166 13.81 18.56 -2.00
N ASP A 167 13.72 17.87 -3.12
CA ASP A 167 12.50 17.19 -3.57
C ASP A 167 12.75 15.69 -3.67
N ILE A 168 12.43 14.95 -2.61
CA ILE A 168 12.55 13.49 -2.59
C ILE A 168 11.46 12.86 -3.47
N LEU A 169 10.40 13.60 -3.79
CA LEU A 169 9.22 13.09 -4.48
C LEU A 169 9.21 13.36 -5.99
N ARG A 170 10.15 14.14 -6.50
CA ARG A 170 10.32 14.43 -7.93
C ARG A 170 11.44 13.63 -8.59
N LEU A 171 11.63 12.41 -8.18
CA LEU A 171 12.31 11.43 -9.03
C LEU A 171 11.27 10.94 -10.05
N GLY A 172 10.98 11.84 -11.00
CA GLY A 172 10.13 11.60 -12.14
C GLY A 172 10.76 10.67 -13.13
#